data_6651cc029bf4c76bb61cda40e8416258
#
_entry.id   6651cc029bf4c76bb61cda40e8416258
#
_cell.length_a   1.000
_cell.length_b   1.000
_cell.length_c   1.000
_cell.angle_alpha   90.00
_cell.angle_beta   90.00
_cell.angle_gamma   90.00
#
_symmetry.space_group_name_H-M   'P 1'
#
loop_
_entity.id
_entity.type
_entity.pdbx_description
1 polymer ?
#
loop_
_entity_poly.entity_id
_entity_poly.type
_entity_poly.pdbx_seq_one_letter_code
_entity_poly.pdbx_strand_id
1 'polypeptide(L)'
;MESKEQILDKAYEYLAWLTQPHESFSNMAVWPFLEPEIKREVLYIDIWYPSQKSFMDMMSLYYDSHKRSAIFVCQDSEDISWEQVERKTIQAQITKMLKNTPMFSDYKSLCFSPWEDFTAGGGIYTREKAPYFMINIASRQHLSKSHKQLQKSSYFANFTDEELGRLKAKDILKKK
;
A
#
# COMPACT_ATOMS: atom_id res chain seq x y z
N MET A 1 -15.96 14.71 -15.32
CA MET A 1 -15.62 13.35 -14.79
C MET A 1 -14.28 12.94 -15.37
N GLU A 2 -13.32 12.51 -14.55
CA GLU A 2 -12.01 12.08 -15.03
C GLU A 2 -12.13 10.76 -15.81
N SER A 3 -11.34 10.62 -16.89
CA SER A 3 -11.25 9.34 -17.59
C SER A 3 -10.46 8.32 -16.76
N LYS A 4 -10.63 7.02 -17.09
CA LYS A 4 -9.86 5.95 -16.46
C LYS A 4 -8.36 6.18 -16.60
N GLU A 5 -7.91 6.65 -17.75
CA GLU A 5 -6.51 6.96 -18.04
C GLU A 5 -5.99 8.09 -17.13
N GLN A 6 -6.73 9.19 -17.02
CA GLN A 6 -6.37 10.31 -16.15
C GLN A 6 -6.27 9.91 -14.67
N ILE A 7 -7.17 9.04 -14.21
CA ILE A 7 -7.13 8.52 -12.82
C ILE A 7 -5.87 7.68 -12.60
N LEU A 8 -5.56 6.79 -13.53
CA LEU A 8 -4.38 5.94 -13.43
C LEU A 8 -3.09 6.74 -13.54
N ASP A 9 -3.01 7.74 -14.42
CA ASP A 9 -1.84 8.61 -14.57
C ASP A 9 -1.52 9.33 -13.25
N LYS A 10 -2.52 9.95 -12.62
CA LYS A 10 -2.34 10.59 -11.31
C LYS A 10 -1.90 9.60 -10.22
N ALA A 11 -2.46 8.39 -10.23
CA ALA A 11 -2.04 7.37 -9.30
C ALA A 11 -0.59 6.96 -9.53
N TYR A 12 -0.17 6.77 -10.78
CA TYR A 12 1.22 6.46 -11.13
C TYR A 12 2.19 7.59 -10.78
N GLU A 13 1.83 8.84 -10.99
CA GLU A 13 2.64 10.00 -10.58
C GLU A 13 2.91 9.99 -9.06
N TYR A 14 1.87 9.74 -8.27
CA TYR A 14 2.02 9.60 -6.82
C TYR A 14 2.88 8.40 -6.42
N LEU A 15 2.68 7.25 -7.06
CA LEU A 15 3.51 6.06 -6.81
C LEU A 15 4.96 6.31 -7.20
N ALA A 16 5.21 7.01 -8.31
CA ALA A 16 6.55 7.41 -8.73
C ALA A 16 7.20 8.34 -7.69
N TRP A 17 6.44 9.29 -7.13
CA TRP A 17 6.93 10.15 -6.05
C TRP A 17 7.35 9.34 -4.80
N LEU A 18 6.61 8.31 -4.42
CA LEU A 18 6.96 7.42 -3.31
C LEU A 18 8.28 6.67 -3.53
N THR A 19 8.72 6.53 -4.77
CA THR A 19 9.97 5.84 -5.14
C THR A 19 11.19 6.77 -5.18
N GLN A 20 10.99 8.09 -5.11
CA GLN A 20 12.08 9.05 -5.15
C GLN A 20 12.77 9.18 -3.79
N PRO A 21 14.08 9.45 -3.77
CA PRO A 21 14.78 9.76 -2.54
C PRO A 21 14.29 11.07 -1.92
N HIS A 22 14.05 11.08 -0.61
CA HIS A 22 13.67 12.26 0.15
C HIS A 22 14.70 12.55 1.25
N GLU A 23 15.12 13.80 1.38
CA GLU A 23 16.09 14.23 2.39
C GLU A 23 15.60 13.91 3.81
N SER A 24 14.31 14.13 4.08
CA SER A 24 13.66 13.80 5.35
C SER A 24 13.67 12.28 5.65
N PHE A 25 14.03 11.45 4.69
CA PHE A 25 14.11 9.99 4.82
C PHE A 25 15.52 9.46 4.53
N SER A 26 16.54 10.19 4.98
CA SER A 26 17.96 9.84 4.79
C SER A 26 18.32 9.63 3.31
N ASN A 27 17.74 10.42 2.41
CA ASN A 27 17.88 10.29 0.96
C ASN A 27 17.46 8.91 0.40
N MET A 28 16.56 8.23 1.10
CA MET A 28 15.94 7.01 0.61
C MET A 28 14.49 7.25 0.16
N ALA A 29 13.99 6.39 -0.68
CA ALA A 29 12.58 6.40 -1.08
C ALA A 29 11.68 6.01 0.10
N VAL A 30 10.49 6.59 0.17
CA VAL A 30 9.46 6.17 1.15
C VAL A 30 9.07 4.70 0.93
N TRP A 31 9.02 4.29 -0.34
CA TRP A 31 8.72 2.90 -0.72
C TRP A 31 9.74 2.37 -1.74
N PRO A 32 10.93 1.95 -1.28
CA PRO A 32 12.06 1.62 -2.15
C PRO A 32 11.86 0.39 -3.04
N PHE A 33 10.88 -0.47 -2.72
CA PHE A 33 10.61 -1.68 -3.53
C PHE A 33 9.56 -1.48 -4.62
N LEU A 34 8.86 -0.36 -4.62
CA LEU A 34 7.80 -0.10 -5.59
C LEU A 34 8.36 0.14 -6.99
N GLU A 35 9.47 0.86 -7.13
CA GLU A 35 10.07 1.13 -8.43
C GLU A 35 10.47 -0.14 -9.20
N PRO A 36 11.17 -1.12 -8.58
CA PRO A 36 11.42 -2.40 -9.23
C PRO A 36 10.15 -3.17 -9.61
N GLU A 37 9.08 -3.05 -8.83
CA GLU A 37 7.81 -3.71 -9.13
C GLU A 37 7.13 -3.10 -10.36
N ILE A 38 7.15 -1.77 -10.47
CA ILE A 38 6.64 -1.05 -11.65
C ILE A 38 7.47 -1.41 -12.88
N LYS A 39 8.81 -1.29 -12.80
CA LYS A 39 9.73 -1.58 -13.92
C LYS A 39 9.67 -3.01 -14.42
N ARG A 40 9.37 -3.97 -13.54
CA ARG A 40 9.22 -5.39 -13.91
C ARG A 40 7.80 -5.78 -14.27
N GLU A 41 6.88 -4.81 -14.28
CA GLU A 41 5.46 -5.05 -14.56
C GLU A 41 4.82 -6.11 -13.64
N VAL A 42 5.29 -6.20 -12.41
CA VAL A 42 4.76 -7.14 -11.40
C VAL A 42 3.77 -6.49 -10.42
N LEU A 43 3.48 -5.21 -10.62
CA LEU A 43 2.43 -4.49 -9.92
C LEU A 43 1.12 -4.62 -10.70
N TYR A 44 0.06 -5.05 -10.03
CA TYR A 44 -1.31 -4.96 -10.51
C TYR A 44 -1.88 -3.62 -10.07
N ILE A 45 -2.38 -2.81 -11.00
CA ILE A 45 -3.07 -1.57 -10.68
C ILE A 45 -4.40 -1.53 -11.43
N ASP A 46 -5.49 -1.25 -10.72
CA ASP A 46 -6.81 -1.07 -11.31
C ASP A 46 -7.65 -0.11 -10.48
N ILE A 47 -8.69 0.43 -11.11
CA ILE A 47 -9.66 1.31 -10.48
C ILE A 47 -10.79 0.45 -9.91
N TRP A 48 -11.10 0.70 -8.63
CA TRP A 48 -12.19 0.03 -7.95
C TRP A 48 -13.39 0.97 -7.79
N TYR A 49 -14.50 0.55 -8.39
CA TYR A 49 -15.82 1.16 -8.22
C TYR A 49 -16.66 0.23 -7.34
N PRO A 50 -16.89 0.54 -6.06
CA PRO A 50 -17.62 -0.34 -5.12
C PRO A 50 -19.05 -0.67 -5.57
N SER A 51 -19.69 0.21 -6.32
CA SER A 51 -21.03 -0.02 -6.91
C SER A 51 -21.04 -1.06 -8.04
N GLN A 52 -19.88 -1.35 -8.64
CA GLN A 52 -19.77 -2.27 -9.79
C GLN A 52 -19.18 -3.62 -9.41
N LYS A 53 -18.23 -3.65 -8.48
CA LYS A 53 -17.53 -4.86 -8.06
C LYS A 53 -17.29 -4.86 -6.56
N SER A 54 -17.43 -6.03 -5.93
CA SER A 54 -17.03 -6.20 -4.54
C SER A 54 -15.50 -6.14 -4.39
N PHE A 55 -15.02 -5.89 -3.18
CA PHE A 55 -13.59 -5.98 -2.88
C PHE A 55 -13.02 -7.37 -3.18
N MET A 56 -13.80 -8.42 -2.93
CA MET A 56 -13.37 -9.81 -3.19
C MET A 56 -13.26 -10.11 -4.68
N ASP A 57 -14.10 -9.49 -5.52
CA ASP A 57 -13.94 -9.59 -6.99
C ASP A 57 -12.63 -8.94 -7.44
N MET A 58 -12.27 -7.79 -6.88
CA MET A 58 -10.99 -7.13 -7.16
C MET A 58 -9.81 -8.01 -6.71
N MET A 59 -9.91 -8.65 -5.55
CA MET A 59 -8.90 -9.59 -5.06
C MET A 59 -8.74 -10.81 -5.98
N SER A 60 -9.85 -11.34 -6.51
CA SER A 60 -9.81 -12.46 -7.46
C SER A 60 -9.12 -12.07 -8.77
N LEU A 61 -9.44 -10.91 -9.33
CA LEU A 61 -8.78 -10.39 -10.52
C LEU A 61 -7.27 -10.19 -10.31
N TYR A 62 -6.90 -9.65 -9.16
CA TYR A 62 -5.48 -9.51 -8.80
C TYR A 62 -4.81 -10.89 -8.70
N TYR A 63 -5.41 -11.83 -8.00
CA TYR A 63 -4.87 -13.18 -7.83
C TYR A 63 -4.65 -13.87 -9.17
N ASP A 64 -5.62 -13.80 -10.08
CA ASP A 64 -5.55 -14.40 -11.42
C ASP A 64 -4.51 -13.70 -12.32
N SER A 65 -4.15 -12.47 -12.02
CA SER A 65 -3.10 -11.73 -12.74
C SER A 65 -1.68 -12.26 -12.49
N HIS A 66 -1.49 -13.07 -11.45
CA HIS A 66 -0.18 -13.55 -10.99
C HIS A 66 0.84 -12.45 -10.69
N LYS A 67 0.38 -11.21 -10.47
CA LYS A 67 1.24 -10.09 -10.09
C LYS A 67 1.64 -10.20 -8.62
N ARG A 68 2.72 -9.52 -8.25
CA ARG A 68 3.34 -9.65 -6.92
C ARG A 68 2.62 -8.83 -5.85
N SER A 69 2.15 -7.66 -6.21
CA SER A 69 1.39 -6.75 -5.36
C SER A 69 0.30 -6.06 -6.16
N ALA A 70 -0.65 -5.46 -5.48
CA ALA A 70 -1.74 -4.72 -6.12
C ALA A 70 -1.92 -3.32 -5.51
N ILE A 71 -2.36 -2.40 -6.33
CA ILE A 71 -2.91 -1.10 -5.94
C ILE A 71 -4.32 -0.99 -6.50
N PHE A 72 -5.31 -0.83 -5.64
CA PHE A 72 -6.68 -0.50 -6.03
C PHE A 72 -6.89 0.99 -5.80
N VAL A 73 -7.19 1.72 -6.87
CA VAL A 73 -7.52 3.15 -6.85
C VAL A 73 -9.01 3.29 -6.66
N CYS A 74 -9.44 3.70 -5.47
CA CYS A 74 -10.86 3.73 -5.10
C CYS A 74 -11.54 4.98 -5.65
N GLN A 75 -12.68 4.81 -6.28
CA GLN A 75 -13.52 5.89 -6.76
C GLN A 75 -14.83 5.94 -5.97
N ASP A 76 -15.36 7.16 -5.79
CA ASP A 76 -16.65 7.37 -5.13
C ASP A 76 -17.78 6.64 -5.85
N SER A 77 -18.78 6.26 -5.12
CA SER A 77 -20.05 5.73 -5.61
C SER A 77 -21.20 6.47 -4.95
N GLU A 78 -22.44 6.20 -5.37
CA GLU A 78 -23.62 6.82 -4.77
C GLU A 78 -23.70 6.57 -3.25
N ASP A 79 -23.21 5.41 -2.79
CA ASP A 79 -23.29 4.98 -1.39
C ASP A 79 -21.99 5.22 -0.60
N ILE A 80 -20.88 5.48 -1.26
CA ILE A 80 -19.54 5.59 -0.62
C ILE A 80 -18.83 6.83 -1.13
N SER A 81 -18.60 7.76 -0.22
CA SER A 81 -17.63 8.85 -0.41
C SER A 81 -16.37 8.55 0.37
N TRP A 82 -15.28 8.34 -0.34
CA TRP A 82 -13.99 8.05 0.29
C TRP A 82 -13.45 9.22 1.09
N GLU A 83 -13.93 10.43 0.85
CA GLU A 83 -13.59 11.64 1.64
C GLU A 83 -14.01 11.56 3.10
N GLN A 84 -15.02 10.77 3.40
CA GLN A 84 -15.59 10.64 4.74
C GLN A 84 -15.06 9.40 5.48
N VAL A 85 -14.20 8.63 4.86
CA VAL A 85 -13.75 7.33 5.36
C VAL A 85 -12.40 7.45 6.04
N GLU A 86 -12.34 7.09 7.30
CA GLU A 86 -11.08 7.01 8.05
C GLU A 86 -10.22 5.86 7.52
N ARG A 87 -9.01 6.19 7.07
CA ARG A 87 -8.04 5.24 6.49
C ARG A 87 -7.79 4.01 7.35
N LYS A 88 -7.56 4.21 8.65
CA LYS A 88 -7.28 3.11 9.59
C LYS A 88 -8.45 2.15 9.76
N THR A 89 -9.66 2.67 9.74
CA THR A 89 -10.89 1.87 9.84
C THR A 89 -11.04 0.96 8.64
N ILE A 90 -10.89 1.48 7.44
CA ILE A 90 -10.94 0.67 6.22
C ILE A 90 -9.81 -0.36 6.18
N GLN A 91 -8.59 0.05 6.53
CA GLN A 91 -7.45 -0.89 6.57
C GLN A 91 -7.69 -2.04 7.54
N ALA A 92 -8.29 -1.78 8.70
CA ALA A 92 -8.63 -2.81 9.67
C ALA A 92 -9.72 -3.76 9.15
N GLN A 93 -10.75 -3.23 8.49
CA GLN A 93 -11.82 -4.03 7.88
C GLN A 93 -11.28 -4.93 6.77
N ILE A 94 -10.47 -4.39 5.87
CA ILE A 94 -9.84 -5.16 4.79
C ILE A 94 -8.94 -6.25 5.37
N THR A 95 -8.11 -5.92 6.34
CA THR A 95 -7.21 -6.88 7.01
C THR A 95 -8.00 -8.04 7.63
N LYS A 96 -9.13 -7.73 8.29
CA LYS A 96 -10.03 -8.75 8.85
C LYS A 96 -10.63 -9.62 7.76
N MET A 97 -11.10 -9.02 6.66
CA MET A 97 -11.69 -9.73 5.53
C MET A 97 -10.68 -10.68 4.88
N LEU A 98 -9.46 -10.20 4.59
CA LEU A 98 -8.39 -11.03 4.03
C LEU A 98 -8.03 -12.20 4.95
N LYS A 99 -7.88 -11.94 6.26
CA LYS A 99 -7.56 -12.96 7.25
C LYS A 99 -8.62 -14.07 7.33
N ASN A 100 -9.89 -13.72 7.15
CA ASN A 100 -11.00 -14.66 7.22
C ASN A 100 -11.26 -15.40 5.90
N THR A 101 -10.53 -15.05 4.83
CA THR A 101 -10.64 -15.71 3.53
C THR A 101 -9.41 -16.62 3.34
N PRO A 102 -9.53 -17.95 3.38
CA PRO A 102 -8.38 -18.86 3.37
C PRO A 102 -7.37 -18.57 2.25
N MET A 103 -7.85 -18.33 1.04
CA MET A 103 -7.01 -18.03 -0.14
C MET A 103 -6.20 -16.73 0.02
N PHE A 104 -6.69 -15.77 0.81
CA PHE A 104 -6.06 -14.45 0.98
C PHE A 104 -5.53 -14.21 2.39
N SER A 105 -5.52 -15.23 3.27
CA SER A 105 -5.10 -15.09 4.67
C SER A 105 -3.65 -14.66 4.84
N ASP A 106 -2.79 -14.89 3.84
CA ASP A 106 -1.39 -14.47 3.83
C ASP A 106 -1.17 -13.05 3.27
N TYR A 107 -2.22 -12.36 2.88
CA TYR A 107 -2.10 -11.00 2.35
C TYR A 107 -2.32 -9.94 3.43
N LYS A 108 -1.71 -8.78 3.22
CA LYS A 108 -1.87 -7.58 4.03
C LYS A 108 -2.27 -6.40 3.18
N SER A 109 -2.97 -5.46 3.80
CA SER A 109 -3.34 -4.18 3.18
C SER A 109 -2.63 -3.02 3.84
N LEU A 110 -2.36 -1.99 3.04
CA LEU A 110 -1.94 -0.67 3.46
C LEU A 110 -2.78 0.34 2.68
N CYS A 111 -3.43 1.26 3.38
CA CYS A 111 -4.26 2.28 2.75
C CYS A 111 -3.55 3.63 2.71
N PHE A 112 -3.78 4.37 1.64
CA PHE A 112 -3.39 5.77 1.47
C PHE A 112 -4.66 6.61 1.31
N SER A 113 -4.65 7.81 1.84
CA SER A 113 -5.81 8.71 1.84
C SER A 113 -5.43 10.09 1.31
N PRO A 114 -6.30 10.75 0.54
CA PRO A 114 -6.05 12.13 0.09
C PRO A 114 -6.22 13.18 1.19
N TRP A 115 -6.83 12.84 2.33
CA TRP A 115 -7.03 13.78 3.45
C TRP A 115 -6.15 13.55 4.65
N GLU A 116 -5.61 12.35 4.81
CA GLU A 116 -4.73 12.01 5.91
C GLU A 116 -3.29 11.94 5.45
N ASP A 117 -2.37 12.54 6.20
CA ASP A 117 -0.93 12.40 5.94
C ASP A 117 -0.52 10.94 6.11
N PHE A 118 0.24 10.44 5.16
CA PHE A 118 0.87 9.15 5.30
C PHE A 118 2.11 9.30 6.18
N THR A 119 2.10 8.61 7.32
CA THR A 119 3.26 8.55 8.21
C THR A 119 4.07 7.32 7.87
N ALA A 120 5.24 7.51 7.27
CA ALA A 120 6.27 6.47 7.20
C ALA A 120 6.85 6.24 8.60
N GLY A 121 7.47 5.08 8.82
CA GLY A 121 8.16 4.80 10.07
C GLY A 121 9.23 5.85 10.40
N GLY A 122 9.49 6.06 11.70
CA GLY A 122 10.40 7.11 12.18
C GLY A 122 9.74 8.48 12.34
N GLY A 123 8.42 8.57 12.32
CA GLY A 123 7.67 9.84 12.46
C GLY A 123 7.83 10.76 11.26
N ILE A 124 8.32 10.27 10.14
CA ILE A 124 8.47 11.04 8.92
C ILE A 124 7.13 11.14 8.22
N TYR A 125 6.64 12.36 8.15
CA TYR A 125 5.39 12.69 7.47
C TYR A 125 5.69 12.97 6.00
N THR A 126 5.02 12.25 5.11
CA THR A 126 4.95 12.69 3.73
C THR A 126 3.83 13.71 3.64
N ARG A 127 4.16 14.96 3.36
CA ARG A 127 3.17 16.02 3.12
C ARG A 127 2.40 15.83 1.82
N GLU A 128 2.93 15.01 0.94
CA GLU A 128 2.25 14.61 -0.29
C GLU A 128 1.16 13.60 0.04
N LYS A 129 -0.05 13.98 -0.28
CA LYS A 129 -1.23 13.14 -0.10
C LYS A 129 -1.48 12.32 -1.36
N ALA A 130 -2.00 11.13 -1.20
CA ALA A 130 -2.45 10.35 -2.34
C ALA A 130 -3.55 11.12 -3.11
N PRO A 131 -3.57 11.06 -4.45
CA PRO A 131 -4.59 11.75 -5.24
C PRO A 131 -5.99 11.17 -5.05
N TYR A 132 -6.06 9.91 -4.63
CA TYR A 132 -7.28 9.15 -4.35
C TYR A 132 -7.10 8.31 -3.10
N PHE A 133 -8.19 7.77 -2.56
CA PHE A 133 -8.06 6.67 -1.61
C PHE A 133 -7.51 5.46 -2.36
N MET A 134 -6.42 4.88 -1.86
CA MET A 134 -5.73 3.79 -2.53
C MET A 134 -5.47 2.66 -1.54
N ILE A 135 -5.64 1.43 -2.00
CA ILE A 135 -5.42 0.21 -1.21
C ILE A 135 -4.30 -0.59 -1.83
N ASN A 136 -3.18 -0.69 -1.12
CA ASN A 136 -2.12 -1.62 -1.50
C ASN A 136 -2.36 -2.98 -0.87
N ILE A 137 -2.16 -4.03 -1.65
CA ILE A 137 -2.24 -5.43 -1.23
C ILE A 137 -0.92 -6.13 -1.57
N ALA A 138 -0.34 -6.81 -0.59
CA ALA A 138 0.86 -7.61 -0.80
C ALA A 138 0.86 -8.84 0.12
N SER A 139 1.49 -9.93 -0.32
CA SER A 139 1.65 -11.11 0.53
C SER A 139 2.65 -10.85 1.66
N ARG A 140 2.46 -11.52 2.80
CA ARG A 140 3.39 -11.45 3.93
C ARG A 140 4.78 -11.95 3.54
N GLN A 141 4.85 -12.97 2.70
CA GLN A 141 6.11 -13.50 2.20
C GLN A 141 6.89 -12.44 1.42
N HIS A 142 6.21 -11.71 0.54
CA HIS A 142 6.82 -10.62 -0.22
C HIS A 142 7.31 -9.50 0.71
N LEU A 143 6.44 -9.05 1.63
CA LEU A 143 6.79 -8.02 2.62
C LEU A 143 7.98 -8.45 3.50
N SER A 144 8.00 -9.71 3.95
CA SER A 144 9.11 -10.23 4.76
C SER A 144 10.44 -10.22 4.01
N LYS A 145 10.46 -10.62 2.73
CA LYS A 145 11.66 -10.54 1.88
C LYS A 145 12.14 -9.12 1.72
N SER A 146 11.23 -8.20 1.45
CA SER A 146 11.50 -6.77 1.30
C SER A 146 12.10 -6.18 2.58
N HIS A 147 11.52 -6.45 3.74
CA HIS A 147 12.04 -5.98 5.02
C HIS A 147 13.42 -6.55 5.36
N LYS A 148 13.68 -7.81 5.05
CA LYS A 148 15.02 -8.39 5.23
C LYS A 148 16.10 -7.71 4.38
N GLN A 149 15.74 -7.26 3.18
CA GLN A 149 16.65 -6.49 2.33
C GLN A 149 16.88 -5.09 2.91
N LEU A 150 15.83 -4.42 3.41
CA LEU A 150 15.93 -3.10 4.03
C LEU A 150 16.74 -3.12 5.32
N GLN A 151 16.74 -4.22 6.08
CA GLN A 151 17.57 -4.37 7.29
C GLN A 151 19.08 -4.27 7.00
N LYS A 152 19.50 -4.56 5.78
CA LYS A 152 20.89 -4.43 5.34
C LYS A 152 21.28 -3.01 4.91
N SER A 153 20.31 -2.11 4.91
CA SER A 153 20.46 -0.69 4.54
C SER A 153 20.27 0.20 5.76
N SER A 154 20.49 1.49 5.61
CA SER A 154 20.20 2.50 6.64
C SER A 154 18.71 2.86 6.76
N TYR A 155 17.83 2.19 6.03
CA TYR A 155 16.38 2.52 5.99
C TYR A 155 15.74 2.59 7.39
N PHE A 156 16.01 1.58 8.24
CA PHE A 156 15.46 1.52 9.58
C PHE A 156 16.18 2.40 10.62
N ALA A 157 17.24 3.10 10.24
CA ALA A 157 17.95 4.00 11.15
C ALA A 157 17.08 5.16 11.66
N ASN A 158 16.02 5.51 10.91
CA ASN A 158 15.07 6.57 11.27
C ASN A 158 13.86 6.07 12.08
N PHE A 159 13.78 4.76 12.34
CA PHE A 159 12.69 4.15 13.09
C PHE A 159 13.01 4.17 14.57
N THR A 160 12.03 4.48 15.41
CA THR A 160 12.15 4.36 16.85
C THR A 160 12.14 2.89 17.28
N ASP A 161 12.65 2.59 18.49
CA ASP A 161 12.61 1.23 19.05
C ASP A 161 11.18 0.70 19.17
N GLU A 162 10.21 1.56 19.46
CA GLU A 162 8.79 1.21 19.51
C GLU A 162 8.27 0.77 18.15
N GLU A 163 8.58 1.51 17.08
CA GLU A 163 8.19 1.18 15.70
C GLU A 163 8.84 -0.12 15.25
N LEU A 164 10.13 -0.30 15.52
CA LEU A 164 10.84 -1.56 15.28
C LEU A 164 10.22 -2.73 16.04
N GLY A 165 9.82 -2.50 17.30
CA GLY A 165 9.11 -3.47 18.12
C GLY A 165 7.76 -3.87 17.52
N ARG A 166 6.97 -2.92 17.04
CA ARG A 166 5.70 -3.18 16.34
C ARG A 166 5.88 -3.98 15.06
N LEU A 167 6.93 -3.70 14.28
CA LEU A 167 7.25 -4.44 13.09
C LEU A 167 7.64 -5.89 13.40
N LYS A 168 8.43 -6.12 14.44
CA LYS A 168 8.78 -7.46 14.93
C LYS A 168 7.56 -8.23 15.43
N ALA A 169 6.71 -7.60 16.23
CA ALA A 169 5.49 -8.21 16.76
C ALA A 169 4.49 -8.62 15.67
N LYS A 170 4.51 -7.97 14.51
CA LYS A 170 3.65 -8.29 13.35
C LYS A 170 4.24 -9.39 12.45
N ASP A 171 5.22 -10.13 12.88
CA ASP A 171 5.91 -11.19 12.12
C ASP A 171 6.61 -10.70 10.83
N ILE A 172 6.77 -9.40 10.66
CA ILE A 172 7.39 -8.82 9.47
C ILE A 172 8.92 -8.99 9.54
N LEU A 173 9.47 -8.95 10.75
CA LEU A 173 10.90 -9.01 11.03
C LEU A 173 11.33 -10.22 11.87
N LYS A 174 10.48 -11.22 12.08
CA LYS A 174 10.89 -12.42 12.82
C LYS A 174 12.12 -13.03 12.17
N LYS A 175 13.19 -13.08 12.95
CA LYS A 175 14.32 -13.96 12.63
C LYS A 175 13.81 -15.40 12.71
N LYS A 176 14.00 -16.16 11.64
CA LYS A 176 13.97 -17.61 11.75
C LYS A 176 15.16 -18.08 12.57
#